data_a4afcf9d34f7fb3eafc5f19059b89fda
#
_entry.id   a4afcf9d34f7fb3eafc5f19059b89fda
#
_cell.length_a   1.000
_cell.length_b   1.000
_cell.length_c   1.000
_cell.angle_alpha   90.00
_cell.angle_beta   90.00
_cell.angle_gamma   90.00
#
_symmetry.space_group_name_H-M   'P 1'
#
loop_
_entity.id
_entity.type
_entity.pdbx_description
1 polymer ?
#
loop_
_entity_poly.entity_id
_entity_poly.type
_entity_poly.pdbx_seq_one_letter_code
_entity_poly.pdbx_strand_id
1 'polypeptide(L)'
;METIKEKIVPHLWYDKEAKEAAEFYASILPDSAVTNVTTLHDTPSGDCDVVSFELWGQKFMAISAGPLFKFNPSVSFMVNFDSLFFGPSSSREKDAREKLGEAWEKLSQDGTVLMSIGQYPFSEWYGWVQDKYGLSWQLILTNPEGDPRPPIVPFMMFVGENCGKAEEASVSIQEFQARKPDSLQRGARTGEGGDDHVR
;
A
#
# COMPACT_ATOMS: atom_id res chain seq x y z
N MET A 1 7.07 -16.46 -20.89
CA MET A 1 6.68 -15.09 -20.46
C MET A 1 7.40 -14.82 -19.14
N GLU A 2 8.35 -13.91 -19.12
CA GLU A 2 8.93 -13.45 -17.85
C GLU A 2 7.83 -12.77 -17.05
N THR A 3 7.53 -13.31 -15.87
CA THR A 3 6.62 -12.68 -14.91
C THR A 3 7.25 -11.35 -14.51
N ILE A 4 6.59 -10.25 -14.82
CA ILE A 4 7.01 -8.92 -14.34
C ILE A 4 6.96 -8.99 -12.82
N LYS A 5 8.14 -9.05 -12.18
CA LYS A 5 8.23 -8.96 -10.72
C LYS A 5 7.74 -7.56 -10.33
N GLU A 6 6.81 -7.49 -9.40
CA GLU A 6 6.43 -6.21 -8.78
C GLU A 6 7.68 -5.49 -8.31
N LYS A 7 7.89 -4.28 -8.82
CA LYS A 7 9.07 -3.48 -8.52
C LYS A 7 8.94 -2.68 -7.22
N ILE A 8 7.71 -2.43 -6.78
CA ILE A 8 7.40 -1.66 -5.57
C ILE A 8 6.39 -2.44 -4.75
N VAL A 9 6.75 -2.69 -3.49
CA VAL A 9 5.87 -3.26 -2.47
C VAL A 9 5.71 -2.21 -1.37
N PRO A 10 4.51 -1.68 -1.11
CA PRO A 10 4.28 -0.78 0.00
C PRO A 10 4.65 -1.43 1.33
N HIS A 11 5.40 -0.69 2.17
CA HIS A 11 5.81 -1.14 3.49
C HIS A 11 5.20 -0.21 4.54
N LEU A 12 4.30 -0.74 5.36
CA LEU A 12 3.50 0.00 6.32
C LEU A 12 4.14 -0.07 7.71
N TRP A 13 4.23 1.08 8.38
CA TRP A 13 4.82 1.17 9.72
C TRP A 13 3.72 1.32 10.78
N TYR A 14 3.68 0.41 11.74
CA TYR A 14 2.75 0.43 12.87
C TYR A 14 3.51 0.48 14.20
N ASP A 15 2.85 0.97 15.25
CA ASP A 15 3.39 0.85 16.61
C ASP A 15 3.47 -0.63 17.01
N LYS A 16 2.35 -1.32 17.06
CA LYS A 16 2.25 -2.74 17.47
C LYS A 16 1.28 -3.56 16.60
N GLU A 17 0.49 -2.91 15.77
CA GLU A 17 -0.72 -3.45 15.18
C GLU A 17 -0.51 -4.05 13.77
N ALA A 18 0.74 -4.26 13.30
CA ALA A 18 1.01 -4.67 11.91
C ALA A 18 0.26 -5.95 11.52
N LYS A 19 0.26 -6.97 12.39
CA LYS A 19 -0.43 -8.24 12.14
C LYS A 19 -1.95 -8.06 12.17
N GLU A 20 -2.47 -7.41 13.20
CA GLU A 20 -3.91 -7.16 13.33
C GLU A 20 -4.45 -6.34 12.15
N ALA A 21 -3.72 -5.30 11.73
CA ALA A 21 -4.09 -4.47 10.59
C ALA A 21 -4.08 -5.28 9.28
N ALA A 22 -3.06 -6.10 9.04
CA ALA A 22 -2.98 -6.95 7.85
C ALA A 22 -4.14 -7.96 7.79
N GLU A 23 -4.47 -8.62 8.90
CA GLU A 23 -5.61 -9.55 9.01
C GLU A 23 -6.94 -8.81 8.80
N PHE A 24 -7.09 -7.61 9.35
CA PHE A 24 -8.26 -6.76 9.15
C PHE A 24 -8.45 -6.41 7.67
N TYR A 25 -7.43 -5.93 6.97
CA TYR A 25 -7.53 -5.59 5.55
C TYR A 25 -7.81 -6.82 4.69
N ALA A 26 -7.18 -7.94 4.98
CA ALA A 26 -7.43 -9.20 4.29
C ALA A 26 -8.87 -9.70 4.48
N SER A 27 -9.54 -9.33 5.57
CA SER A 27 -10.95 -9.67 5.81
C SER A 27 -11.96 -8.77 5.06
N ILE A 28 -11.48 -7.66 4.48
CA ILE A 28 -12.35 -6.66 3.83
C ILE A 28 -12.34 -6.83 2.31
N LEU A 29 -11.16 -7.03 1.73
CA LEU A 29 -10.98 -7.01 0.28
C LEU A 29 -10.99 -8.43 -0.30
N PRO A 30 -11.51 -8.61 -1.54
CA PRO A 30 -11.51 -9.91 -2.20
C PRO A 30 -10.10 -10.48 -2.39
N ASP A 31 -9.97 -11.81 -2.45
CA ASP A 31 -8.73 -12.53 -2.78
C ASP A 31 -7.51 -12.01 -2.01
N SER A 32 -7.70 -11.80 -0.71
CA SER A 32 -6.72 -11.19 0.18
C SER A 32 -6.33 -12.12 1.30
N ALA A 33 -5.05 -12.14 1.68
CA ALA A 33 -4.54 -13.00 2.75
C ALA A 33 -3.24 -12.47 3.35
N VAL A 34 -3.02 -12.76 4.64
CA VAL A 34 -1.69 -12.70 5.24
C VAL A 34 -0.90 -13.91 4.75
N THR A 35 0.28 -13.66 4.14
CA THR A 35 1.08 -14.70 3.50
C THR A 35 2.24 -15.18 4.37
N ASN A 36 2.79 -14.30 5.22
CA ASN A 36 3.87 -14.64 6.14
C ASN A 36 3.91 -13.69 7.34
N VAL A 37 4.32 -14.22 8.49
CA VAL A 37 4.65 -13.42 9.69
C VAL A 37 6.00 -13.89 10.20
N THR A 38 6.93 -12.96 10.41
CA THR A 38 8.27 -13.25 10.93
C THR A 38 8.60 -12.22 12.01
N THR A 39 9.14 -12.65 13.12
CA THR A 39 9.62 -11.75 14.17
C THR A 39 11.12 -11.47 13.99
N LEU A 40 11.48 -10.20 13.91
CA LEU A 40 12.87 -9.73 13.98
C LEU A 40 13.22 -9.48 15.45
N HIS A 41 14.26 -10.13 15.94
CA HIS A 41 14.75 -9.98 17.31
C HIS A 41 15.85 -8.92 17.42
N ASP A 42 16.04 -8.39 18.61
CA ASP A 42 17.12 -7.46 18.95
C ASP A 42 17.16 -6.18 18.09
N THR A 43 16.01 -5.68 17.64
CA THR A 43 15.95 -4.38 16.95
C THR A 43 16.01 -3.23 17.95
N PRO A 44 16.34 -1.99 17.52
CA PRO A 44 16.30 -0.82 18.39
C PRO A 44 14.93 -0.57 19.07
N SER A 45 13.86 -1.11 18.50
CA SER A 45 12.48 -1.04 19.04
C SER A 45 12.07 -2.31 19.82
N GLY A 46 13.03 -3.22 20.10
CA GLY A 46 12.77 -4.54 20.65
C GLY A 46 12.41 -5.56 19.54
N ASP A 47 11.66 -6.58 19.88
CA ASP A 47 11.18 -7.55 18.90
C ASP A 47 10.09 -6.94 18.03
N CYS A 48 10.25 -7.05 16.71
CA CYS A 48 9.37 -6.45 15.72
C CYS A 48 8.75 -7.52 14.80
N ASP A 49 7.44 -7.60 14.75
CA ASP A 49 6.77 -8.45 13.77
C ASP A 49 6.78 -7.79 12.39
N VAL A 50 7.28 -8.54 11.40
CA VAL A 50 7.22 -8.22 9.97
C VAL A 50 6.18 -9.12 9.33
N VAL A 51 5.19 -8.52 8.70
CA VAL A 51 4.05 -9.20 8.10
C VAL A 51 4.06 -8.97 6.60
N SER A 52 4.02 -10.05 5.82
CA SER A 52 3.77 -10.01 4.38
C SER A 52 2.33 -10.39 4.12
N PHE A 53 1.64 -9.65 3.28
CA PHE A 53 0.25 -9.92 2.94
C PHE A 53 -0.05 -9.44 1.52
N GLU A 54 -1.12 -9.97 0.97
CA GLU A 54 -1.62 -9.62 -0.35
C GLU A 54 -3.07 -9.18 -0.24
N LEU A 55 -3.38 -8.04 -0.83
CA LEU A 55 -4.72 -7.48 -0.91
C LEU A 55 -5.10 -7.35 -2.37
N TRP A 56 -6.08 -8.14 -2.80
CA TRP A 56 -6.64 -8.12 -4.16
C TRP A 56 -5.55 -8.08 -5.26
N GLY A 57 -4.53 -8.93 -5.13
CA GLY A 57 -3.41 -9.05 -6.06
C GLY A 57 -2.25 -8.07 -5.85
N GLN A 58 -2.39 -7.07 -4.97
CA GLN A 58 -1.30 -6.16 -4.59
C GLN A 58 -0.59 -6.67 -3.35
N LYS A 59 0.74 -6.81 -3.42
CA LYS A 59 1.57 -7.20 -2.27
C LYS A 59 1.87 -6.02 -1.37
N PHE A 60 1.87 -6.29 -0.08
CA PHE A 60 2.22 -5.37 0.99
C PHE A 60 3.15 -6.02 1.99
N MET A 61 3.89 -5.19 2.70
CA MET A 61 4.57 -5.55 3.94
C MET A 61 4.16 -4.59 5.04
N ALA A 62 4.18 -5.06 6.28
CA ALA A 62 3.97 -4.23 7.45
C ALA A 62 4.97 -4.60 8.55
N ILE A 63 5.29 -3.66 9.43
CA ILE A 63 6.17 -3.88 10.58
C ILE A 63 5.58 -3.22 11.83
N SER A 64 5.66 -3.93 12.97
CA SER A 64 5.39 -3.41 14.31
C SER A 64 6.70 -2.92 14.92
N ALA A 65 7.05 -1.65 14.73
CA ALA A 65 8.38 -1.14 15.10
C ALA A 65 8.33 0.12 15.99
N GLY A 66 7.24 0.28 16.74
CA GLY A 66 7.05 1.36 17.70
C GLY A 66 6.47 2.65 17.10
N PRO A 67 6.20 3.66 17.93
CA PRO A 67 5.38 4.82 17.57
C PRO A 67 6.14 5.94 16.84
N LEU A 68 7.34 5.66 16.29
CA LEU A 68 8.23 6.67 15.72
C LEU A 68 7.62 7.38 14.51
N PHE A 69 6.94 6.63 13.65
CA PHE A 69 6.27 7.16 12.46
C PHE A 69 4.76 6.96 12.53
N LYS A 70 4.02 7.88 11.91
CA LYS A 70 2.57 7.81 11.78
C LYS A 70 2.15 8.05 10.35
N PHE A 71 1.08 7.39 9.95
CA PHE A 71 0.46 7.65 8.66
C PHE A 71 -0.12 9.06 8.59
N ASN A 72 -0.23 9.56 7.37
CA ASN A 72 -0.91 10.81 7.06
C ASN A 72 -1.58 10.71 5.69
N PRO A 73 -2.57 11.56 5.37
CA PRO A 73 -3.33 11.47 4.12
C PRO A 73 -2.54 11.76 2.84
N SER A 74 -1.25 12.20 2.91
CA SER A 74 -0.44 12.43 1.72
C SER A 74 -0.14 11.15 0.95
N VAL A 75 -0.17 10.00 1.62
CA VAL A 75 -0.11 8.67 1.01
C VAL A 75 -1.38 7.93 1.35
N SER A 76 -2.07 7.44 0.34
CA SER A 76 -3.28 6.64 0.47
C SER A 76 -3.27 5.49 -0.53
N PHE A 77 -4.20 4.56 -0.38
CA PHE A 77 -4.43 3.50 -1.35
C PHE A 77 -5.79 3.69 -1.99
N MET A 78 -5.79 3.87 -3.31
CA MET A 78 -7.03 3.93 -4.08
C MET A 78 -7.45 2.51 -4.43
N VAL A 79 -8.64 2.11 -4.00
CA VAL A 79 -9.24 0.81 -4.29
C VAL A 79 -10.29 1.00 -5.39
N ASN A 80 -10.00 0.42 -6.55
CA ASN A 80 -10.82 0.51 -7.74
C ASN A 80 -11.84 -0.64 -7.75
N PHE A 81 -13.09 -0.34 -7.44
CA PHE A 81 -14.19 -1.30 -7.58
C PHE A 81 -14.70 -1.25 -9.02
N ASP A 82 -13.97 -1.95 -9.89
CA ASP A 82 -14.35 -2.07 -11.30
C ASP A 82 -15.35 -3.20 -11.48
N SER A 83 -16.45 -2.91 -12.17
CA SER A 83 -17.48 -3.90 -12.45
C SER A 83 -16.95 -5.15 -13.18
N LEU A 84 -15.84 -5.03 -13.91
CA LEU A 84 -15.19 -6.16 -14.60
C LEU A 84 -14.66 -7.23 -13.65
N PHE A 85 -14.39 -6.90 -12.40
CA PHE A 85 -13.91 -7.86 -11.40
C PHE A 85 -15.01 -8.64 -10.71
N PHE A 86 -16.28 -8.31 -10.97
CA PHE A 86 -17.43 -8.89 -10.27
C PHE A 86 -18.35 -9.63 -11.24
N GLY A 87 -18.79 -10.78 -10.85
CA GLY A 87 -19.89 -11.59 -11.37
C GLY A 87 -20.24 -11.60 -12.87
N PRO A 88 -21.38 -12.13 -13.23
CA PRO A 88 -21.89 -12.12 -14.60
C PRO A 88 -22.33 -10.72 -15.02
N SER A 89 -22.27 -10.43 -16.33
CA SER A 89 -22.50 -9.09 -16.92
C SER A 89 -23.76 -8.37 -16.46
N SER A 90 -24.78 -9.10 -16.06
CA SER A 90 -26.09 -8.52 -15.64
C SER A 90 -26.13 -7.95 -14.21
N SER A 91 -25.16 -8.30 -13.35
CA SER A 91 -25.11 -7.87 -11.95
C SER A 91 -23.82 -7.12 -11.56
N ARG A 92 -22.82 -7.09 -12.43
CA ARG A 92 -21.46 -6.59 -12.13
C ARG A 92 -21.42 -5.23 -11.43
N GLU A 93 -22.17 -4.27 -11.94
CA GLU A 93 -22.17 -2.91 -11.39
C GLU A 93 -22.81 -2.88 -9.99
N LYS A 94 -23.90 -3.62 -9.80
CA LYS A 94 -24.54 -3.76 -8.50
C LYS A 94 -23.60 -4.44 -7.51
N ASP A 95 -22.95 -5.52 -7.93
CA ASP A 95 -22.05 -6.30 -7.09
C ASP A 95 -20.80 -5.47 -6.70
N ALA A 96 -20.22 -4.71 -7.64
CA ALA A 96 -19.13 -3.79 -7.39
C ALA A 96 -19.51 -2.71 -6.36
N ARG A 97 -20.70 -2.11 -6.52
CA ARG A 97 -21.21 -1.07 -5.61
C ARG A 97 -21.50 -1.62 -4.21
N GLU A 98 -22.07 -2.83 -4.12
CA GLU A 98 -22.33 -3.50 -2.85
C GLU A 98 -21.03 -3.79 -2.11
N LYS A 99 -20.02 -4.36 -2.80
CA LYS A 99 -18.71 -4.64 -2.22
C LYS A 99 -17.95 -3.39 -1.81
N LEU A 100 -18.05 -2.30 -2.56
CA LEU A 100 -17.53 -1.01 -2.15
C LEU A 100 -18.19 -0.53 -0.86
N GLY A 101 -19.51 -0.64 -0.76
CA GLY A 101 -20.26 -0.27 0.44
C GLY A 101 -19.85 -1.07 1.67
N GLU A 102 -19.73 -2.40 1.54
CA GLU A 102 -19.26 -3.29 2.62
C GLU A 102 -17.84 -2.91 3.08
N ALA A 103 -16.94 -2.63 2.14
CA ALA A 103 -15.58 -2.21 2.45
C ALA A 103 -15.55 -0.85 3.16
N TRP A 104 -16.38 0.10 2.68
CA TRP A 104 -16.53 1.42 3.29
C TRP A 104 -16.99 1.34 4.74
N GLU A 105 -18.03 0.57 5.03
CA GLU A 105 -18.57 0.41 6.38
C GLU A 105 -17.50 -0.09 7.36
N LYS A 106 -16.73 -1.09 6.94
CA LYS A 106 -15.66 -1.65 7.78
C LYS A 106 -14.48 -0.69 7.97
N LEU A 107 -14.02 -0.04 6.91
CA LEU A 107 -12.87 0.88 6.97
C LEU A 107 -13.20 2.17 7.71
N SER A 108 -14.45 2.62 7.67
CA SER A 108 -14.89 3.83 8.38
C SER A 108 -15.23 3.61 9.84
N GLN A 109 -15.41 2.35 10.26
CA GLN A 109 -15.66 2.03 11.66
C GLN A 109 -14.44 2.39 12.51
N ASP A 110 -14.66 3.24 13.53
CA ASP A 110 -13.62 3.78 14.41
C ASP A 110 -12.52 4.58 13.66
N GLY A 111 -12.78 4.94 12.40
CA GLY A 111 -11.91 5.74 11.55
C GLY A 111 -12.31 7.22 11.50
N THR A 112 -11.63 7.98 10.64
CA THR A 112 -11.92 9.39 10.36
C THR A 112 -12.31 9.55 8.90
N VAL A 113 -13.55 9.95 8.63
CA VAL A 113 -14.02 10.22 7.27
C VAL A 113 -13.43 11.54 6.78
N LEU A 114 -12.64 11.49 5.71
CA LEU A 114 -12.04 12.67 5.06
C LEU A 114 -12.94 13.23 3.96
N MET A 115 -13.55 12.34 3.16
CA MET A 115 -14.61 12.68 2.21
C MET A 115 -15.71 11.62 2.32
N SER A 116 -16.92 12.06 2.59
CA SER A 116 -18.06 11.14 2.76
C SER A 116 -18.31 10.33 1.50
N ILE A 117 -18.74 9.08 1.67
CA ILE A 117 -19.11 8.26 0.51
C ILE A 117 -20.31 8.87 -0.20
N GLY A 118 -20.24 9.00 -1.52
CA GLY A 118 -21.31 9.61 -2.32
C GLY A 118 -20.89 9.86 -3.76
N GLN A 119 -21.75 10.58 -4.47
CA GLN A 119 -21.51 11.00 -5.85
C GLN A 119 -20.63 12.24 -5.90
N TYR A 120 -19.65 12.21 -6.80
CA TYR A 120 -18.72 13.31 -7.08
C TYR A 120 -18.63 13.54 -8.60
N PRO A 121 -18.14 14.71 -9.07
CA PRO A 121 -18.05 14.98 -10.51
C PRO A 121 -17.23 13.97 -11.32
N PHE A 122 -16.34 13.23 -10.65
CA PHE A 122 -15.42 12.27 -11.26
C PHE A 122 -15.79 10.79 -11.02
N SER A 123 -16.79 10.50 -10.18
CA SER A 123 -17.24 9.15 -9.91
C SER A 123 -18.68 9.16 -9.36
N GLU A 124 -19.48 8.17 -9.74
CA GLU A 124 -20.82 7.98 -9.18
C GLU A 124 -20.80 7.54 -7.71
N TRP A 125 -19.69 6.94 -7.27
CA TRP A 125 -19.55 6.48 -5.90
C TRP A 125 -18.10 6.50 -5.47
N TYR A 126 -17.76 7.44 -4.59
CA TYR A 126 -16.41 7.65 -4.07
C TYR A 126 -16.47 8.01 -2.59
N GLY A 127 -15.46 7.58 -1.84
CA GLY A 127 -15.25 7.98 -0.45
C GLY A 127 -13.80 7.93 -0.08
N TRP A 128 -13.40 8.75 0.90
CA TRP A 128 -12.03 8.80 1.42
C TRP A 128 -12.05 8.76 2.94
N VAL A 129 -11.31 7.81 3.52
CA VAL A 129 -11.30 7.56 4.97
C VAL A 129 -9.88 7.26 5.44
N GLN A 130 -9.54 7.70 6.63
CA GLN A 130 -8.49 7.13 7.46
C GLN A 130 -9.11 6.07 8.36
N ASP A 131 -8.60 4.84 8.31
CA ASP A 131 -9.10 3.76 9.15
C ASP A 131 -8.65 3.91 10.61
N LYS A 132 -9.08 2.99 11.47
CA LYS A 132 -8.74 2.97 12.90
C LYS A 132 -7.25 2.87 13.21
N TYR A 133 -6.43 2.43 12.25
CA TYR A 133 -4.96 2.38 12.36
C TYR A 133 -4.28 3.63 11.77
N GLY A 134 -5.05 4.55 11.20
CA GLY A 134 -4.57 5.79 10.60
C GLY A 134 -4.15 5.66 9.14
N LEU A 135 -4.26 4.48 8.51
CA LEU A 135 -3.98 4.31 7.09
C LEU A 135 -5.11 4.91 6.25
N SER A 136 -4.75 5.54 5.14
CA SER A 136 -5.66 6.32 4.32
C SER A 136 -6.10 5.54 3.08
N TRP A 137 -7.42 5.41 2.88
CA TRP A 137 -8.07 4.63 1.83
C TRP A 137 -9.01 5.48 1.02
N GLN A 138 -8.90 5.42 -0.30
CA GLN A 138 -9.84 6.02 -1.24
C GLN A 138 -10.58 4.89 -1.97
N LEU A 139 -11.87 4.80 -1.83
CA LEU A 139 -12.69 3.79 -2.50
C LEU A 139 -13.43 4.45 -3.65
N ILE A 140 -13.34 3.88 -4.83
CA ILE A 140 -13.96 4.44 -6.04
C ILE A 140 -14.66 3.36 -6.86
N LEU A 141 -15.90 3.63 -7.26
CA LEU A 141 -16.56 2.87 -8.31
C LEU A 141 -16.04 3.39 -9.65
N THR A 142 -15.32 2.53 -10.39
CA THR A 142 -14.74 2.92 -11.67
C THR A 142 -15.76 2.85 -12.79
N ASN A 143 -15.63 3.73 -13.79
CA ASN A 143 -16.45 3.68 -14.98
C ASN A 143 -16.05 2.46 -15.83
N PRO A 144 -16.99 1.56 -16.17
CA PRO A 144 -16.71 0.37 -16.98
C PRO A 144 -16.27 0.67 -18.43
N GLU A 145 -16.48 1.90 -18.90
CA GLU A 145 -16.04 2.36 -20.22
C GLU A 145 -14.58 2.84 -20.26
N GLY A 146 -13.93 2.90 -19.08
CA GLY A 146 -12.52 3.30 -18.97
C GLY A 146 -11.54 2.15 -19.19
N ASP A 147 -10.24 2.48 -19.25
CA ASP A 147 -9.19 1.48 -19.24
C ASP A 147 -9.18 0.70 -17.92
N PRO A 148 -9.01 -0.64 -17.96
CA PRO A 148 -8.90 -1.45 -16.75
C PRO A 148 -7.76 -0.94 -15.86
N ARG A 149 -8.05 -0.73 -14.58
CA ARG A 149 -7.07 -0.31 -13.57
C ARG A 149 -6.76 -1.46 -12.62
N PRO A 150 -5.53 -1.50 -12.06
CA PRO A 150 -5.27 -2.43 -10.97
C PRO A 150 -6.28 -2.20 -9.82
N PRO A 151 -6.72 -3.26 -9.13
CA PRO A 151 -7.67 -3.13 -8.03
C PRO A 151 -7.20 -2.16 -6.93
N ILE A 152 -5.90 -2.15 -6.63
CA ILE A 152 -5.32 -1.24 -5.63
C ILE A 152 -4.14 -0.49 -6.25
N VAL A 153 -4.14 0.83 -6.06
CA VAL A 153 -3.06 1.72 -6.54
C VAL A 153 -2.60 2.62 -5.40
N PRO A 154 -1.31 2.65 -5.06
CA PRO A 154 -0.76 3.67 -4.18
C PRO A 154 -0.96 5.06 -4.79
N PHE A 155 -1.48 5.97 -4.00
CA PHE A 155 -1.77 7.35 -4.40
C PHE A 155 -0.99 8.31 -3.51
N MET A 156 -0.21 9.21 -4.12
CA MET A 156 0.57 10.23 -3.43
C MET A 156 0.06 11.62 -3.76
N MET A 157 -0.18 12.44 -2.74
CA MET A 157 -0.57 13.83 -2.89
C MET A 157 0.61 14.77 -2.65
N PHE A 158 0.77 15.71 -3.56
CA PHE A 158 1.76 16.78 -3.48
C PHE A 158 1.03 18.09 -3.17
N VAL A 159 1.10 18.53 -1.92
CA VAL A 159 0.40 19.72 -1.41
C VAL A 159 1.38 20.70 -0.76
N GLY A 160 0.92 21.92 -0.47
CA GLY A 160 1.75 22.96 0.14
C GLY A 160 2.95 23.30 -0.74
N GLU A 161 4.14 23.31 -0.17
CA GLU A 161 5.41 23.63 -0.87
C GLU A 161 5.78 22.58 -1.94
N ASN A 162 5.18 21.41 -1.91
CA ASN A 162 5.37 20.35 -2.89
C ASN A 162 4.30 20.32 -3.99
N CYS A 163 3.38 21.28 -3.98
CA CYS A 163 2.35 21.39 -5.04
C CYS A 163 3.02 21.55 -6.40
N GLY A 164 2.57 20.77 -7.40
CA GLY A 164 3.12 20.77 -8.75
C GLY A 164 4.36 19.88 -8.97
N LYS A 165 4.89 19.21 -7.94
CA LYS A 165 6.10 18.36 -8.06
C LYS A 165 5.79 16.88 -8.35
N ALA A 166 4.56 16.52 -8.69
CA ALA A 166 4.17 15.14 -8.93
C ALA A 166 4.91 14.52 -10.14
N GLU A 167 5.10 15.30 -11.22
CA GLU A 167 5.83 14.83 -12.40
C GLU A 167 7.30 14.57 -12.08
N GLU A 168 7.98 15.49 -11.40
CA GLU A 168 9.37 15.32 -10.95
C GLU A 168 9.55 14.08 -10.09
N ALA A 169 8.65 13.85 -9.13
CA ALA A 169 8.67 12.65 -8.29
C ALA A 169 8.46 11.37 -9.11
N SER A 170 7.55 11.39 -10.09
CA SER A 170 7.31 10.23 -10.96
C SER A 170 8.54 9.88 -11.80
N VAL A 171 9.23 10.87 -12.35
CA VAL A 171 10.48 10.67 -13.10
C VAL A 171 11.55 10.08 -12.19
N SER A 172 11.74 10.62 -10.99
CA SER A 172 12.72 10.13 -10.02
C SER A 172 12.48 8.66 -9.64
N ILE A 173 11.21 8.26 -9.44
CA ILE A 173 10.84 6.86 -9.14
C ILE A 173 11.16 5.96 -10.34
N GLN A 174 10.85 6.39 -11.57
CA GLN A 174 11.13 5.61 -12.77
C GLN A 174 12.64 5.43 -12.98
N GLU A 175 13.44 6.46 -12.79
CA GLU A 175 14.90 6.38 -12.87
C GLU A 175 15.49 5.45 -11.82
N PHE A 176 14.97 5.50 -10.58
CA PHE A 176 15.37 4.56 -9.52
C PHE A 176 15.06 3.11 -9.92
N GLN A 177 13.90 2.84 -10.48
CA GLN A 177 13.51 1.51 -10.93
C GLN A 177 14.33 1.01 -12.14
N ALA A 178 14.81 1.93 -12.99
CA ALA A 178 15.62 1.60 -14.16
C ALA A 178 17.08 1.27 -13.81
N ARG A 179 17.57 1.65 -12.62
CA ARG A 179 18.93 1.32 -12.16
C ARG A 179 19.06 -0.18 -11.96
N LYS A 180 20.02 -0.81 -12.66
CA LYS A 180 20.31 -2.24 -12.51
C LYS A 180 20.93 -2.52 -11.12
N PRO A 181 20.66 -3.70 -10.49
CA PRO A 181 21.16 -4.05 -9.15
C PRO A 181 22.69 -4.08 -8.99
N ASP A 182 23.45 -4.20 -10.07
CA ASP A 182 24.89 -4.39 -10.05
C ASP A 182 25.71 -3.20 -9.49
N SER A 183 25.09 -2.04 -9.33
CA SER A 183 25.78 -0.86 -8.78
C SER A 183 25.82 -0.81 -7.25
N LEU A 184 25.06 -1.64 -6.56
CA LEU A 184 24.98 -1.66 -5.08
C LEU A 184 25.97 -2.61 -4.41
N GLN A 185 26.64 -3.49 -5.17
CA GLN A 185 27.60 -4.46 -4.58
C GLN A 185 29.05 -3.96 -4.46
N ARG A 186 29.39 -2.76 -4.91
CA ARG A 186 30.79 -2.27 -4.88
C ARG A 186 31.21 -1.50 -3.60
N GLY A 187 30.31 -1.33 -2.63
CA GLY A 187 30.62 -0.58 -1.39
C GLY A 187 31.07 -1.42 -0.18
N ALA A 188 31.05 -2.74 -0.27
CA ALA A 188 31.23 -3.61 0.90
C ALA A 188 32.48 -4.47 0.91
N ARG A 189 33.50 -4.16 0.10
CA ARG A 189 34.80 -4.89 0.14
C ARG A 189 35.98 -3.94 -0.04
N THR A 190 36.41 -3.29 1.00
CA THR A 190 37.81 -2.93 1.23
C THR A 190 38.02 -2.74 2.73
N GLY A 191 38.30 -3.81 3.40
CA GLY A 191 38.80 -3.90 4.77
C GLY A 191 39.64 -5.14 4.86
N GLU A 192 40.65 -5.26 3.96
CA GLU A 192 41.73 -6.23 4.12
C GLU A 192 42.75 -5.66 5.10
N GLY A 193 42.96 -6.33 6.18
CA GLY A 193 44.14 -6.95 6.67
C GLY A 193 45.43 -6.11 6.58
N GLY A 194 45.81 -5.54 7.69
CA GLY A 194 47.17 -5.13 7.97
C GLY A 194 47.63 -5.91 9.18
N ASP A 195 48.20 -7.10 8.95
CA ASP A 195 49.15 -7.71 9.84
C ASP A 195 50.38 -6.81 9.88
N ASP A 196 50.75 -6.32 11.04
CA ASP A 196 52.10 -5.90 11.31
C ASP A 196 52.56 -6.50 12.63
N HIS A 197 53.36 -7.56 12.47
CA HIS A 197 54.39 -7.97 13.40
C HIS A 197 55.37 -6.83 13.64
N VAL A 198 55.65 -6.48 14.88
CA VAL A 198 57.03 -6.14 15.35
C VAL A 198 57.13 -6.35 16.85
N ARG A 199 57.99 -7.30 17.23
CA ARG A 199 58.96 -7.41 18.31
C ARG A 199 58.60 -6.91 19.72
#